data_699203e691a062c6e59ede9072819b40
#
_entry.id   699203e691a062c6e59ede9072819b40
#
_cell.length_a   1.000
_cell.length_b   1.000
_cell.length_c   1.000
_cell.angle_alpha   90.00
_cell.angle_beta   90.00
_cell.angle_gamma   90.00
#
_symmetry.space_group_name_H-M   'P 1'
#
loop_
_entity.id
_entity.type
_entity.pdbx_description
1 polymer ?
#
loop_
_entity_poly.entity_id
_entity_poly.type
_entity_poly.pdbx_seq_one_letter_code
_entity_poly.pdbx_strand_id
1 'polypeptide(L)'
;VFSFGTAGCNLACKFCQNWDISKSREVDTLADHASPEQIAAKARSLDCRSVAFTYNDPVIFHEYAIDVAQACHAVGIKTVAVTAGYINPEPREVFFKHMDAANVDLKGFTEDFYENLCKGHLDPVLDTLKYIKHETDCWLELTTLLIPGYNDSEKEIEEMTQWVVENLGPDVPMHFTAFHPDYKDETFQAIRVGVSKGQRMPGAPS
;
A
#
# COMPACT_ATOMS: atom_id res chain seq x y z
N VAL A 1 -15.70 -3.88 -4.23
CA VAL A 1 -14.76 -4.33 -3.19
C VAL A 1 -15.31 -3.97 -1.82
N PHE A 2 -15.18 -4.88 -0.87
CA PHE A 2 -15.38 -4.61 0.55
C PHE A 2 -14.01 -4.37 1.17
N SER A 3 -13.80 -3.26 1.86
CA SER A 3 -12.48 -2.89 2.39
C SER A 3 -12.54 -2.63 3.88
N PHE A 4 -11.50 -3.05 4.59
CA PHE A 4 -11.33 -2.79 6.01
C PHE A 4 -9.86 -2.74 6.40
N GLY A 5 -9.60 -2.20 7.57
CA GLY A 5 -8.32 -2.20 8.26
C GLY A 5 -8.51 -2.34 9.75
N THR A 6 -7.41 -2.32 10.47
CA THR A 6 -7.36 -2.33 11.93
C THR A 6 -6.68 -1.05 12.44
N ALA A 7 -6.34 -0.98 13.72
CA ALA A 7 -5.56 0.13 14.25
C ALA A 7 -4.05 -0.19 14.23
N GLY A 8 -3.22 0.82 13.94
CA GLY A 8 -1.76 0.72 13.94
C GLY A 8 -1.15 0.52 12.55
N CYS A 9 0.18 0.64 12.47
CA CYS A 9 0.98 0.40 11.27
C CYS A 9 2.42 0.11 11.69
N ASN A 10 3.16 -0.68 10.92
CA ASN A 10 4.58 -0.98 11.18
C ASN A 10 5.54 0.09 10.62
N LEU A 11 5.05 1.05 9.84
CA LEU A 11 5.76 2.27 9.46
C LEU A 11 5.22 3.48 10.21
N ALA A 12 6.03 4.55 10.29
CA ALA A 12 5.67 5.79 10.96
C ALA A 12 5.77 7.00 10.02
N CYS A 13 5.20 6.86 8.83
CA CYS A 13 5.28 7.89 7.77
C CYS A 13 4.78 9.24 8.28
N LYS A 14 5.60 10.28 8.08
CA LYS A 14 5.27 11.66 8.47
C LYS A 14 4.15 12.27 7.65
N PHE A 15 3.93 11.73 6.44
CA PHE A 15 2.91 12.15 5.47
C PHE A 15 1.69 11.22 5.43
N CYS A 16 1.47 10.43 6.48
CA CYS A 16 0.38 9.44 6.52
C CYS A 16 -0.99 10.12 6.39
N GLN A 17 -1.76 9.73 5.36
CA GLN A 17 -3.12 10.23 5.16
C GLN A 17 -4.15 9.56 6.08
N ASN A 18 -3.85 8.35 6.55
CA ASN A 18 -4.68 7.57 7.47
C ASN A 18 -4.10 7.58 8.91
N TRP A 19 -3.58 8.73 9.34
CA TRP A 19 -2.85 8.83 10.60
C TRP A 19 -3.71 8.53 11.84
N ASP A 20 -4.98 8.83 11.78
CA ASP A 20 -5.99 8.57 12.82
C ASP A 20 -6.12 7.08 13.10
N ILE A 21 -6.08 6.25 12.08
CA ILE A 21 -6.11 4.78 12.17
C ILE A 21 -4.72 4.23 12.42
N SER A 22 -3.74 4.61 11.60
CA SER A 22 -2.39 4.02 11.61
C SER A 22 -1.57 4.37 12.85
N LYS A 23 -1.88 5.47 13.54
CA LYS A 23 -1.22 5.88 14.80
C LYS A 23 -2.08 5.66 16.04
N SER A 24 -3.30 5.15 15.87
CA SER A 24 -4.15 4.82 17.01
C SER A 24 -3.56 3.68 17.84
N ARG A 25 -3.62 3.84 19.17
CA ARG A 25 -3.33 2.80 20.14
C ARG A 25 -4.61 2.33 20.87
N GLU A 26 -5.76 2.92 20.52
CA GLU A 26 -7.06 2.64 21.13
C GLU A 26 -7.83 1.65 20.26
N VAL A 27 -7.32 0.41 20.19
CA VAL A 27 -7.92 -0.66 19.36
C VAL A 27 -9.35 -0.96 19.81
N ASP A 28 -9.62 -0.92 21.12
CA ASP A 28 -10.90 -1.32 21.70
C ASP A 28 -12.05 -0.32 21.47
N THR A 29 -11.74 0.93 21.11
CA THR A 29 -12.76 1.99 20.94
C THR A 29 -13.09 2.30 19.49
N LEU A 30 -12.23 1.88 18.54
CA LEU A 30 -12.34 2.23 17.12
C LEU A 30 -12.64 1.04 16.21
N ALA A 31 -12.70 -0.18 16.75
CA ALA A 31 -12.87 -1.38 15.95
C ALA A 31 -14.16 -2.14 16.33
N ASP A 32 -14.94 -2.49 15.35
CA ASP A 32 -15.98 -3.49 15.47
C ASP A 32 -15.34 -4.90 15.42
N HIS A 33 -15.76 -5.79 16.32
CA HIS A 33 -15.31 -7.18 16.28
C HIS A 33 -16.05 -7.94 15.17
N ALA A 34 -15.30 -8.58 14.29
CA ALA A 34 -15.86 -9.45 13.26
C ALA A 34 -15.02 -10.72 13.11
N SER A 35 -15.67 -11.88 13.02
CA SER A 35 -14.94 -13.10 12.65
C SER A 35 -14.61 -13.11 11.14
N PRO A 36 -13.62 -13.90 10.70
CA PRO A 36 -13.32 -14.08 9.27
C PRO A 36 -14.55 -14.44 8.44
N GLU A 37 -15.41 -15.32 8.92
CA GLU A 37 -16.65 -15.73 8.24
C GLU A 37 -17.66 -14.59 8.16
N GLN A 38 -17.73 -13.73 9.16
CA GLN A 38 -18.63 -12.56 9.16
C GLN A 38 -18.16 -11.55 8.09
N ILE A 39 -16.86 -11.34 7.91
CA ILE A 39 -16.31 -10.48 6.84
C ILE A 39 -16.66 -11.08 5.47
N ALA A 40 -16.40 -12.37 5.26
CA ALA A 40 -16.71 -13.05 4.00
C ALA A 40 -18.24 -13.02 3.69
N ALA A 41 -19.07 -13.30 4.68
CA ALA A 41 -20.52 -13.26 4.54
C ALA A 41 -21.03 -11.83 4.24
N LYS A 42 -20.45 -10.81 4.89
CA LYS A 42 -20.79 -9.41 4.62
C LYS A 42 -20.41 -9.00 3.20
N ALA A 43 -19.19 -9.30 2.76
CA ALA A 43 -18.75 -9.02 1.41
C ALA A 43 -19.67 -9.69 0.37
N ARG A 44 -20.02 -10.95 0.59
CA ARG A 44 -20.95 -11.68 -0.28
C ARG A 44 -22.35 -11.05 -0.30
N SER A 45 -22.89 -10.64 0.86
CA SER A 45 -24.21 -10.01 0.95
C SER A 45 -24.30 -8.66 0.23
N LEU A 46 -23.15 -7.98 0.04
CA LEU A 46 -23.00 -6.73 -0.70
C LEU A 46 -22.62 -6.94 -2.16
N ASP A 47 -22.64 -8.19 -2.65
CA ASP A 47 -22.20 -8.56 -4.00
C ASP A 47 -20.78 -8.06 -4.34
N CYS A 48 -19.89 -8.02 -3.35
CA CYS A 48 -18.50 -7.65 -3.55
C CYS A 48 -17.72 -8.82 -4.15
N ARG A 49 -16.94 -8.54 -5.19
CA ARG A 49 -16.10 -9.55 -5.86
C ARG A 49 -14.79 -9.81 -5.12
N SER A 50 -14.39 -8.86 -4.26
CA SER A 50 -13.16 -8.94 -3.48
C SER A 50 -13.29 -8.26 -2.12
N VAL A 51 -12.41 -8.68 -1.20
CA VAL A 51 -12.12 -8.01 0.08
C VAL A 51 -10.72 -7.41 -0.02
N ALA A 52 -10.58 -6.15 0.39
CA ALA A 52 -9.28 -5.47 0.45
C ALA A 52 -8.89 -5.18 1.91
N PHE A 53 -7.69 -5.58 2.27
CA PHE A 53 -7.01 -5.23 3.52
C PHE A 53 -6.27 -3.91 3.27
N THR A 54 -6.74 -2.81 3.86
CA THR A 54 -6.29 -1.44 3.52
C THR A 54 -6.44 -0.46 4.68
N TYR A 55 -6.22 0.83 4.44
CA TYR A 55 -6.21 1.97 5.36
C TYR A 55 -4.99 2.05 6.26
N ASN A 56 -4.63 0.99 6.94
CA ASN A 56 -3.34 0.74 7.58
C ASN A 56 -2.60 -0.39 6.86
N ASP A 57 -1.50 -0.88 7.41
CA ASP A 57 -0.79 -1.98 6.76
C ASP A 57 -1.27 -3.35 7.27
N PRO A 58 -1.74 -4.26 6.38
CA PRO A 58 -2.19 -5.59 6.79
C PRO A 58 -1.09 -6.47 7.39
N VAL A 59 0.17 -6.11 7.25
CA VAL A 59 1.30 -6.83 7.88
C VAL A 59 1.17 -6.90 9.40
N ILE A 60 0.59 -5.88 10.05
CA ILE A 60 0.45 -5.88 11.51
C ILE A 60 -0.67 -6.80 12.04
N PHE A 61 -1.55 -7.26 11.17
CA PHE A 61 -2.63 -8.20 11.49
C PHE A 61 -2.69 -9.37 10.50
N HIS A 62 -1.52 -9.78 10.02
CA HIS A 62 -1.42 -10.72 8.91
C HIS A 62 -2.06 -12.08 9.19
N GLU A 63 -2.03 -12.58 10.44
CA GLU A 63 -2.71 -13.83 10.81
C GLU A 63 -4.23 -13.71 10.59
N TYR A 64 -4.83 -12.63 11.10
CA TYR A 64 -6.25 -12.37 10.88
C TYR A 64 -6.58 -12.15 9.40
N ALA A 65 -5.73 -11.44 8.67
CA ALA A 65 -5.90 -11.25 7.23
C ALA A 65 -5.86 -12.58 6.46
N ILE A 66 -4.99 -13.51 6.85
CA ILE A 66 -4.92 -14.87 6.28
C ILE A 66 -6.21 -15.64 6.58
N ASP A 67 -6.70 -15.62 7.82
CA ASP A 67 -7.94 -16.29 8.19
C ASP A 67 -9.14 -15.73 7.41
N VAL A 68 -9.21 -14.39 7.26
CA VAL A 68 -10.24 -13.74 6.42
C VAL A 68 -10.09 -14.14 4.96
N ALA A 69 -8.87 -14.22 4.43
CA ALA A 69 -8.62 -14.63 3.05
C ALA A 69 -9.11 -16.06 2.81
N GLN A 70 -8.83 -16.99 3.70
CA GLN A 70 -9.33 -18.38 3.61
C GLN A 70 -10.86 -18.44 3.63
N ALA A 71 -11.51 -17.68 4.53
CA ALA A 71 -12.97 -17.60 4.59
C ALA A 71 -13.57 -16.98 3.31
N CYS A 72 -12.92 -15.97 2.73
CA CYS A 72 -13.32 -15.35 1.47
C CYS A 72 -13.20 -16.32 0.30
N HIS A 73 -12.08 -17.02 0.18
CA HIS A 73 -11.86 -18.01 -0.86
C HIS A 73 -12.88 -19.16 -0.80
N ALA A 74 -13.26 -19.60 0.41
CA ALA A 74 -14.27 -20.65 0.59
C ALA A 74 -15.65 -20.27 0.01
N VAL A 75 -15.92 -18.97 -0.17
CA VAL A 75 -17.16 -18.46 -0.78
C VAL A 75 -16.97 -17.80 -2.15
N GLY A 76 -15.79 -17.97 -2.76
CA GLY A 76 -15.47 -17.47 -4.10
C GLY A 76 -15.18 -15.96 -4.20
N ILE A 77 -14.78 -15.33 -3.09
CA ILE A 77 -14.41 -13.93 -3.03
C ILE A 77 -12.88 -13.80 -3.05
N LYS A 78 -12.36 -12.91 -3.88
CA LYS A 78 -10.94 -12.61 -4.03
C LYS A 78 -10.41 -11.72 -2.90
N THR A 79 -9.10 -11.74 -2.68
CA THR A 79 -8.44 -10.96 -1.63
C THR A 79 -7.36 -10.06 -2.20
N VAL A 80 -7.28 -8.84 -1.67
CA VAL A 80 -6.36 -7.80 -2.13
C VAL A 80 -5.62 -7.21 -0.93
N ALA A 81 -4.30 -7.25 -0.96
CA ALA A 81 -3.48 -6.52 0.00
C ALA A 81 -3.16 -5.12 -0.53
N VAL A 82 -3.46 -4.09 0.25
CA VAL A 82 -2.95 -2.73 0.06
C VAL A 82 -1.94 -2.48 1.17
N THR A 83 -0.66 -2.46 0.83
CA THR A 83 0.44 -2.57 1.81
C THR A 83 1.64 -1.73 1.40
N ALA A 84 2.47 -1.36 2.36
CA ALA A 84 3.79 -0.78 2.08
C ALA A 84 4.83 -1.83 1.67
N GLY A 85 4.51 -3.12 1.72
CA GLY A 85 5.44 -4.20 1.41
C GLY A 85 6.59 -4.35 2.40
N TYR A 86 6.54 -3.67 3.54
CA TYR A 86 7.58 -3.70 4.58
C TYR A 86 7.36 -4.87 5.54
N ILE A 87 7.80 -6.04 5.15
CA ILE A 87 7.55 -7.32 5.82
C ILE A 87 8.80 -8.20 5.76
N ASN A 88 9.05 -8.95 6.83
CA ASN A 88 10.13 -9.93 6.87
C ASN A 88 9.87 -11.13 5.93
N PRO A 89 10.93 -11.84 5.48
CA PRO A 89 10.80 -12.95 4.53
C PRO A 89 9.83 -14.05 4.98
N GLU A 90 9.95 -14.55 6.22
CA GLU A 90 9.14 -15.67 6.69
C GLU A 90 7.62 -15.37 6.72
N PRO A 91 7.12 -14.27 7.35
CA PRO A 91 5.71 -13.96 7.30
C PRO A 91 5.24 -13.55 5.90
N ARG A 92 6.12 -12.97 5.05
CA ARG A 92 5.84 -12.62 3.66
C ARG A 92 5.42 -13.84 2.84
N GLU A 93 6.16 -14.94 2.98
CA GLU A 93 5.87 -16.18 2.25
C GLU A 93 4.48 -16.74 2.59
N VAL A 94 4.09 -16.68 3.85
CA VAL A 94 2.78 -17.17 4.28
C VAL A 94 1.67 -16.22 3.84
N PHE A 95 1.88 -14.91 4.00
CA PHE A 95 0.87 -13.90 3.72
C PHE A 95 0.48 -13.85 2.24
N PHE A 96 1.45 -13.71 1.33
CA PHE A 96 1.14 -13.54 -0.10
C PHE A 96 0.64 -14.81 -0.79
N LYS A 97 0.80 -15.99 -0.21
CA LYS A 97 0.13 -17.23 -0.67
C LYS A 97 -1.41 -17.16 -0.59
N HIS A 98 -1.93 -16.27 0.24
CA HIS A 98 -3.37 -16.10 0.45
C HIS A 98 -3.92 -14.83 -0.24
N MET A 99 -3.09 -14.08 -0.96
CA MET A 99 -3.50 -12.87 -1.67
C MET A 99 -3.64 -13.12 -3.17
N ASP A 100 -4.80 -12.75 -3.73
CA ASP A 100 -5.03 -12.82 -5.19
C ASP A 100 -4.40 -11.62 -5.90
N ALA A 101 -4.33 -10.48 -5.22
CA ALA A 101 -3.68 -9.27 -5.74
C ALA A 101 -3.05 -8.45 -4.60
N ALA A 102 -2.06 -7.65 -4.96
CA ALA A 102 -1.45 -6.67 -4.08
C ALA A 102 -1.28 -5.33 -4.82
N ASN A 103 -1.66 -4.25 -4.15
CA ASN A 103 -1.23 -2.91 -4.50
C ASN A 103 -0.20 -2.48 -3.46
N VAL A 104 1.05 -2.34 -3.88
CA VAL A 104 2.16 -2.04 -2.98
C VAL A 104 2.55 -0.57 -3.12
N ASP A 105 2.56 0.13 -1.99
CA ASP A 105 3.04 1.50 -1.91
C ASP A 105 4.58 1.54 -1.97
N LEU A 106 5.15 1.72 -3.16
CA LEU A 106 6.56 2.10 -3.31
C LEU A 106 6.66 3.62 -3.07
N LYS A 107 6.91 3.98 -1.81
CA LYS A 107 6.69 5.35 -1.31
C LYS A 107 7.71 6.38 -1.80
N GLY A 108 8.90 5.94 -2.21
CA GLY A 108 10.00 6.71 -2.79
C GLY A 108 11.09 5.77 -3.24
N PHE A 109 12.17 6.30 -3.84
CA PHE A 109 13.23 5.47 -4.40
C PHE A 109 14.61 5.83 -3.86
N THR A 110 14.65 6.43 -2.67
CA THR A 110 15.89 6.71 -1.93
C THR A 110 15.82 6.19 -0.50
N GLU A 111 16.96 5.71 0.02
CA GLU A 111 17.05 5.29 1.42
C GLU A 111 16.78 6.47 2.37
N ASP A 112 17.27 7.66 2.03
CA ASP A 112 17.03 8.89 2.81
C ASP A 112 15.54 9.17 3.00
N PHE A 113 14.72 9.00 1.94
CA PHE A 113 13.27 9.13 2.02
C PHE A 113 12.65 8.11 2.99
N TYR A 114 13.07 6.86 2.88
CA TYR A 114 12.55 5.80 3.75
C TYR A 114 12.96 6.00 5.21
N GLU A 115 14.22 6.28 5.50
CA GLU A 115 14.71 6.51 6.86
C GLU A 115 14.08 7.75 7.50
N ASN A 116 14.05 8.86 6.78
CA ASN A 116 13.65 10.15 7.33
C ASN A 116 12.15 10.39 7.32
N LEU A 117 11.43 9.89 6.33
CA LEU A 117 9.99 10.15 6.18
C LEU A 117 9.10 8.94 6.48
N CYS A 118 9.51 7.72 6.15
CA CYS A 118 8.74 6.51 6.40
C CYS A 118 9.10 5.83 7.73
N LYS A 119 10.33 6.05 8.24
CA LYS A 119 10.90 5.38 9.40
C LYS A 119 11.09 3.87 9.18
N GLY A 120 11.55 3.53 8.00
CA GLY A 120 11.89 2.19 7.53
C GLY A 120 13.03 2.24 6.54
N HIS A 121 13.18 1.20 5.73
CA HIS A 121 14.24 1.02 4.75
C HIS A 121 13.66 0.65 3.38
N LEU A 122 14.34 1.05 2.29
CA LEU A 122 13.91 0.78 0.92
C LEU A 122 14.09 -0.69 0.53
N ASP A 123 15.25 -1.27 0.81
CA ASP A 123 15.62 -2.62 0.37
C ASP A 123 14.60 -3.71 0.74
N PRO A 124 14.04 -3.78 1.98
CA PRO A 124 13.02 -4.77 2.31
C PRO A 124 11.75 -4.67 1.45
N VAL A 125 11.40 -3.45 1.01
CA VAL A 125 10.26 -3.25 0.11
C VAL A 125 10.57 -3.78 -1.29
N LEU A 126 11.76 -3.45 -1.82
CA LEU A 126 12.21 -3.94 -3.12
C LEU A 126 12.30 -5.47 -3.16
N ASP A 127 12.78 -6.09 -2.10
CA ASP A 127 12.81 -7.55 -1.97
C ASP A 127 11.41 -8.16 -1.94
N THR A 128 10.46 -7.49 -1.27
CA THR A 128 9.06 -7.93 -1.25
C THR A 128 8.42 -7.84 -2.63
N LEU A 129 8.68 -6.78 -3.38
CA LEU A 129 8.19 -6.63 -4.76
C LEU A 129 8.70 -7.74 -5.68
N LYS A 130 10.01 -8.05 -5.62
CA LYS A 130 10.59 -9.18 -6.38
C LYS A 130 9.95 -10.51 -5.99
N TYR A 131 9.78 -10.75 -4.69
CA TYR A 131 9.15 -11.97 -4.19
C TYR A 131 7.72 -12.13 -4.72
N ILE A 132 6.88 -11.08 -4.59
CA ILE A 132 5.50 -11.13 -5.09
C ILE A 132 5.49 -11.45 -6.59
N LYS A 133 6.33 -10.78 -7.36
CA LYS A 133 6.34 -10.90 -8.82
C LYS A 133 6.83 -12.24 -9.33
N HIS A 134 7.86 -12.83 -8.69
CA HIS A 134 8.56 -14.00 -9.22
C HIS A 134 8.24 -15.31 -8.51
N GLU A 135 7.78 -15.22 -7.25
CA GLU A 135 7.59 -16.41 -6.40
C GLU A 135 6.12 -16.67 -6.05
N THR A 136 5.18 -15.86 -6.58
CA THR A 136 3.74 -16.01 -6.29
C THR A 136 2.88 -15.79 -7.54
N ASP A 137 1.62 -16.26 -7.47
CA ASP A 137 0.59 -15.97 -8.48
C ASP A 137 -0.19 -14.67 -8.16
N CYS A 138 0.21 -13.92 -7.13
CA CYS A 138 -0.43 -12.69 -6.71
C CYS A 138 -0.25 -11.59 -7.77
N TRP A 139 -1.34 -11.02 -8.27
CA TRP A 139 -1.28 -9.88 -9.19
C TRP A 139 -0.69 -8.67 -8.49
N LEU A 140 0.34 -8.05 -9.08
CA LEU A 140 1.06 -6.93 -8.49
C LEU A 140 0.79 -5.62 -9.23
N GLU A 141 0.39 -4.59 -8.48
CA GLU A 141 0.38 -3.19 -8.91
C GLU A 141 1.14 -2.34 -7.89
N LEU A 142 1.70 -1.21 -8.34
CA LEU A 142 2.42 -0.27 -7.49
C LEU A 142 1.70 1.06 -7.40
N THR A 143 1.77 1.69 -6.23
CA THR A 143 1.32 3.07 -6.04
C THR A 143 2.42 3.90 -5.42
N THR A 144 2.66 5.11 -5.96
CA THR A 144 3.57 6.10 -5.39
C THR A 144 2.85 7.42 -5.19
N LEU A 145 2.78 7.85 -3.93
CA LEU A 145 2.30 9.18 -3.58
C LEU A 145 3.42 10.18 -3.81
N LEU A 146 3.30 11.03 -4.82
CA LEU A 146 4.29 12.06 -5.13
C LEU A 146 4.15 13.25 -4.19
N ILE A 147 5.21 13.53 -3.42
CA ILE A 147 5.29 14.61 -2.45
C ILE A 147 6.27 15.66 -3.00
N PRO A 148 5.78 16.87 -3.37
CA PRO A 148 6.61 17.90 -3.96
C PRO A 148 7.86 18.22 -3.15
N GLY A 149 9.02 18.16 -3.79
CA GLY A 149 10.33 18.44 -3.20
C GLY A 149 10.93 17.30 -2.36
N TYR A 150 10.30 16.11 -2.33
CA TYR A 150 10.81 14.97 -1.59
C TYR A 150 11.09 13.74 -2.48
N ASN A 151 10.11 13.28 -3.26
CA ASN A 151 10.22 12.10 -4.12
C ASN A 151 9.65 12.32 -5.54
N ASP A 152 9.53 13.59 -5.97
CA ASP A 152 8.94 13.98 -7.25
C ASP A 152 9.96 14.45 -8.30
N SER A 153 11.28 14.26 -8.05
CA SER A 153 12.29 14.61 -9.03
C SER A 153 12.24 13.69 -10.26
N GLU A 154 12.41 14.24 -11.46
CA GLU A 154 12.50 13.45 -12.70
C GLU A 154 13.48 12.30 -12.57
N LYS A 155 14.67 12.57 -12.01
CA LYS A 155 15.71 11.57 -11.83
C LYS A 155 15.24 10.40 -10.97
N GLU A 156 14.59 10.66 -9.82
CA GLU A 156 14.12 9.60 -8.93
C GLU A 156 13.00 8.77 -9.58
N ILE A 157 12.08 9.44 -10.29
CA ILE A 157 11.01 8.76 -11.02
C ILE A 157 11.57 7.89 -12.14
N GLU A 158 12.58 8.37 -12.88
CA GLU A 158 13.26 7.59 -13.91
C GLU A 158 13.96 6.38 -13.31
N GLU A 159 14.74 6.54 -12.24
CA GLU A 159 15.43 5.46 -11.55
C GLU A 159 14.45 4.41 -11.00
N MET A 160 13.34 4.85 -10.40
CA MET A 160 12.27 3.99 -9.89
C MET A 160 11.62 3.19 -11.04
N THR A 161 11.20 3.86 -12.10
CA THR A 161 10.51 3.21 -13.22
C THR A 161 11.43 2.27 -13.99
N GLN A 162 12.70 2.65 -14.18
CA GLN A 162 13.69 1.78 -14.78
C GLN A 162 13.91 0.52 -13.95
N TRP A 163 14.05 0.66 -12.63
CA TRP A 163 14.19 -0.48 -11.72
C TRP A 163 12.99 -1.42 -11.80
N VAL A 164 11.77 -0.87 -11.85
CA VAL A 164 10.55 -1.68 -11.97
C VAL A 164 10.56 -2.48 -13.28
N VAL A 165 10.88 -1.85 -14.40
CA VAL A 165 10.96 -2.54 -15.70
C VAL A 165 12.02 -3.64 -15.68
N GLU A 166 13.20 -3.38 -15.12
CA GLU A 166 14.30 -4.32 -15.10
C GLU A 166 14.09 -5.49 -14.13
N ASN A 167 13.44 -5.26 -12.99
CA ASN A 167 13.32 -6.27 -11.93
C ASN A 167 11.94 -6.92 -11.84
N LEU A 168 10.87 -6.24 -12.27
CA LEU A 168 9.50 -6.74 -12.17
C LEU A 168 8.85 -6.93 -13.55
N GLY A 169 9.42 -6.31 -14.58
CA GLY A 169 8.92 -6.37 -15.96
C GLY A 169 8.03 -5.19 -16.36
N PRO A 170 7.84 -4.98 -17.68
CA PRO A 170 7.15 -3.80 -18.22
C PRO A 170 5.62 -3.83 -18.04
N ASP A 171 5.07 -4.98 -17.63
CA ASP A 171 3.62 -5.18 -17.49
C ASP A 171 3.08 -4.90 -16.08
N VAL A 172 3.94 -4.47 -15.13
CA VAL A 172 3.50 -4.11 -13.78
C VAL A 172 2.94 -2.69 -13.79
N PRO A 173 1.64 -2.51 -13.50
CA PRO A 173 1.04 -1.18 -13.46
C PRO A 173 1.63 -0.34 -12.33
N MET A 174 1.93 0.93 -12.65
CA MET A 174 2.37 1.92 -11.69
C MET A 174 1.39 3.09 -11.66
N HIS A 175 0.92 3.43 -10.47
CA HIS A 175 0.00 4.53 -10.20
C HIS A 175 0.73 5.65 -9.46
N PHE A 176 0.72 6.85 -10.02
CA PHE A 176 1.25 8.05 -9.35
C PHE A 176 0.09 8.92 -8.88
N THR A 177 0.06 9.20 -7.59
CA THR A 177 -0.97 10.03 -6.97
C THR A 177 -0.35 11.31 -6.41
N ALA A 178 -1.10 12.41 -6.49
CA ALA A 178 -0.64 13.69 -5.95
C ALA A 178 -0.88 13.77 -4.45
N PHE A 179 0.12 14.23 -3.71
CA PHE A 179 0.00 14.48 -2.28
C PHE A 179 -1.01 15.59 -1.98
N HIS A 180 -1.90 15.33 -1.01
CA HIS A 180 -2.78 16.32 -0.41
C HIS A 180 -2.46 16.44 1.08
N PRO A 181 -2.14 17.65 1.60
CA PRO A 181 -1.73 17.82 2.99
C PRO A 181 -2.95 17.73 3.93
N ASP A 182 -3.21 16.55 4.48
CA ASP A 182 -4.29 16.31 5.45
C ASP A 182 -3.78 16.17 6.89
N TYR A 183 -2.46 16.05 7.08
CA TYR A 183 -1.84 15.89 8.38
C TYR A 183 -1.43 17.24 9.00
N LYS A 184 -1.48 17.33 10.34
CA LYS A 184 -1.20 18.54 11.13
C LYS A 184 0.27 18.94 11.23
N ASP A 185 1.18 18.28 10.52
CA ASP A 185 2.59 18.65 10.55
C ASP A 185 2.81 19.95 9.76
N GLU A 186 3.20 21.01 10.44
CA GLU A 186 3.45 22.34 9.87
C GLU A 186 4.49 22.31 8.74
N THR A 187 5.40 21.33 8.75
CA THR A 187 6.43 21.13 7.71
C THR A 187 5.81 20.80 6.36
N PHE A 188 4.71 20.03 6.33
CA PHE A 188 4.00 19.65 5.10
C PHE A 188 2.92 20.67 4.71
N GLN A 189 2.47 21.55 5.60
CA GLN A 189 1.56 22.64 5.26
C GLN A 189 2.23 23.73 4.40
N ALA A 190 3.54 23.91 4.51
CA ALA A 190 4.29 24.87 3.70
C ALA A 190 4.37 24.50 2.19
N ILE A 191 4.12 23.24 1.83
CA ILE A 191 4.15 22.75 0.44
C ILE A 191 2.88 23.11 -0.37
N ARG A 192 1.90 23.76 0.25
CA ARG A 192 0.65 24.21 -0.40
C ARG A 192 0.80 25.18 -1.58
N VAL A 193 1.99 25.65 -1.90
CA VAL A 193 2.22 26.77 -2.83
C VAL A 193 2.95 26.35 -4.10
N GLY A 194 2.46 25.35 -4.83
CA GLY A 194 3.18 25.02 -6.07
C GLY A 194 2.43 24.20 -7.12
N VAL A 195 1.33 23.58 -6.78
CA VAL A 195 0.56 22.83 -7.77
C VAL A 195 -0.34 23.81 -8.52
N SER A 196 0.22 24.50 -9.53
CA SER A 196 -0.57 25.21 -10.54
C SER A 196 -1.37 24.18 -11.34
N LYS A 197 -2.69 24.31 -11.32
CA LYS A 197 -3.58 23.59 -12.24
C LYS A 197 -3.07 23.74 -13.67
N GLY A 198 -2.62 22.66 -14.30
CA GLY A 198 -2.49 22.57 -15.72
C GLY A 198 -1.07 22.49 -16.29
N GLN A 199 -0.34 21.45 -15.99
CA GLN A 199 0.67 20.96 -16.94
C GLN A 199 0.30 19.53 -17.33
N ARG A 200 -0.18 19.39 -18.58
CA ARG A 200 -0.25 18.08 -19.24
C ARG A 200 1.19 17.58 -19.44
N MET A 201 1.43 16.34 -19.05
CA MET A 201 2.68 15.65 -19.37
C MET A 201 2.88 15.67 -20.90
N PRO A 202 4.04 16.03 -21.41
CA PRO A 202 4.33 15.93 -22.85
C PRO A 202 4.42 14.44 -23.21
N GLY A 203 3.55 13.96 -24.09
CA GLY A 203 3.65 12.65 -24.70
C GLY A 203 2.43 11.73 -24.65
N ALA A 204 1.27 12.17 -24.16
CA ALA A 204 0.06 11.36 -24.30
C ALA A 204 -0.53 11.52 -25.72
N PRO A 205 -0.73 10.41 -26.48
CA PRO A 205 -1.43 10.48 -27.76
C PRO A 205 -2.91 10.81 -27.56
N SER A 206 -3.45 11.53 -28.53
CA SER A 206 -4.84 11.99 -28.64
C SER A 206 -5.84 10.86 -28.74
#